data_bed615a66f852d6b813a78a7bff129ec
#
_entry.id   bed615a66f852d6b813a78a7bff129ec
#
_cell.length_a   1.000
_cell.length_b   1.000
_cell.length_c   1.000
_cell.angle_alpha   90.00
_cell.angle_beta   90.00
_cell.angle_gamma   90.00
#
_symmetry.space_group_name_H-M   'P 1'
#
loop_
_entity.id
_entity.type
_entity.pdbx_description
1 polymer ?
#
loop_
_entity_poly.entity_id
_entity_poly.type
_entity_poly.pdbx_seq_one_letter_code
_entity_poly.pdbx_strand_id
1 'polypeptide(L)'
;MPYINVSTSAKIEDKKKLLEEISTLVSSLTNKSKRFVMAKLDDNLEMYFDDERPCCFLEIKSIGSLSPSEMAKPISNFVWEKMGIPIDRIYISFIDVPASFWSWNGRTFG
;
A
#
# COMPACT_ATOMS: atom_id res chain seq x y z
N MET A 1 1.15 -3.11 13.20
CA MET A 1 1.73 -1.88 12.64
C MET A 1 1.92 -2.04 11.14
N PRO A 2 0.94 -1.70 10.32
CA PRO A 2 1.08 -1.74 8.86
C PRO A 2 1.66 -0.45 8.30
N TYR A 3 2.48 -0.61 7.29
CA TYR A 3 2.97 0.48 6.44
C TYR A 3 2.66 0.15 5.00
N ILE A 4 2.11 1.08 4.26
CA ILE A 4 1.89 0.93 2.82
C ILE A 4 2.50 2.10 2.06
N ASN A 5 3.31 1.78 1.06
CA ASN A 5 3.86 2.75 0.12
C ASN A 5 3.26 2.50 -1.26
N VAL A 6 2.69 3.56 -1.83
CA VAL A 6 2.12 3.54 -3.19
C VAL A 6 3.02 4.36 -4.09
N SER A 7 3.63 3.73 -5.08
CA SER A 7 4.44 4.40 -6.10
C SER A 7 3.74 4.26 -7.45
N THR A 8 3.48 5.39 -8.12
CA THR A 8 2.76 5.37 -9.38
C THR A 8 3.24 6.45 -10.34
N SER A 9 3.13 6.15 -11.63
CA SER A 9 3.36 7.14 -12.69
C SER A 9 2.14 8.03 -12.93
N ALA A 10 0.96 7.64 -12.44
CA ALA A 10 -0.23 8.46 -12.55
C ALA A 10 -0.14 9.69 -11.65
N LYS A 11 -0.76 10.78 -12.09
CA LYS A 11 -0.89 11.97 -11.25
C LYS A 11 -2.18 11.88 -10.44
N ILE A 12 -2.08 12.03 -9.13
CA ILE A 12 -3.22 11.92 -8.22
C ILE A 12 -3.69 13.32 -7.84
N GLU A 13 -4.98 13.59 -8.09
CA GLU A 13 -5.55 14.92 -7.83
C GLU A 13 -5.72 15.19 -6.35
N ASP A 14 -6.33 14.27 -5.62
CA ASP A 14 -6.57 14.42 -4.18
C ASP A 14 -5.77 13.37 -3.41
N LYS A 15 -4.52 13.70 -3.11
CA LYS A 15 -3.58 12.78 -2.45
C LYS A 15 -4.01 12.46 -1.02
N LYS A 16 -4.49 13.45 -0.30
CA LYS A 16 -4.90 13.25 1.08
C LYS A 16 -6.08 12.29 1.18
N LYS A 17 -7.05 12.45 0.30
CA LYS A 17 -8.20 11.56 0.26
C LYS A 17 -7.79 10.13 -0.07
N LEU A 18 -6.90 9.95 -1.05
CA LEU A 18 -6.40 8.64 -1.42
C LEU A 18 -5.69 7.97 -0.25
N LEU A 19 -4.82 8.71 0.46
CA LEU A 19 -4.11 8.19 1.63
C LEU A 19 -5.06 7.78 2.75
N GLU A 20 -6.08 8.55 3.01
CA GLU A 20 -7.09 8.20 4.01
C GLU A 20 -7.85 6.94 3.62
N GLU A 21 -8.25 6.84 2.36
CA GLU A 21 -9.03 5.69 1.87
C GLU A 21 -8.19 4.42 1.86
N ILE A 22 -6.93 4.48 1.42
CA ILE A 22 -6.08 3.29 1.43
C ILE A 22 -5.71 2.86 2.85
N SER A 23 -5.56 3.82 3.77
CA SER A 23 -5.33 3.51 5.19
C SER A 23 -6.53 2.75 5.78
N THR A 24 -7.74 3.16 5.41
CA THR A 24 -8.96 2.47 5.84
C THR A 24 -9.00 1.05 5.30
N LEU A 25 -8.65 0.87 4.03
CA LEU A 25 -8.62 -0.47 3.42
C LEU A 25 -7.60 -1.37 4.11
N VAL A 26 -6.37 -0.89 4.29
CA VAL A 26 -5.31 -1.67 4.94
C VAL A 26 -5.67 -2.00 6.38
N SER A 27 -6.26 -1.08 7.11
CA SER A 27 -6.78 -1.32 8.46
C SER A 27 -7.78 -2.47 8.46
N SER A 28 -8.73 -2.45 7.53
CA SER A 28 -9.74 -3.50 7.41
C SER A 28 -9.13 -4.85 7.07
N LEU A 29 -8.21 -4.88 6.10
CA LEU A 29 -7.62 -6.13 5.64
C LEU A 29 -6.67 -6.77 6.66
N THR A 30 -5.97 -5.95 7.44
CA THR A 30 -5.02 -6.45 8.45
C THR A 30 -5.65 -6.61 9.82
N ASN A 31 -6.87 -6.13 10.02
CA ASN A 31 -7.53 -6.07 11.32
C ASN A 31 -6.70 -5.29 12.35
N LYS A 32 -5.97 -4.29 11.88
CA LYS A 32 -5.20 -3.36 12.72
C LYS A 32 -5.89 -2.01 12.76
N SER A 33 -5.82 -1.31 13.88
CA SER A 33 -6.43 0.02 14.00
C SER A 33 -5.85 0.97 12.95
N LYS A 34 -6.73 1.73 12.29
CA LYS A 34 -6.33 2.75 11.32
C LYS A 34 -5.35 3.77 11.92
N ARG A 35 -5.45 4.00 13.22
CA ARG A 35 -4.55 4.88 13.96
C ARG A 35 -3.08 4.50 13.80
N PHE A 36 -2.79 3.24 13.57
CA PHE A 36 -1.42 2.72 13.47
C PHE A 36 -1.01 2.40 12.04
N VAL A 37 -1.85 2.68 11.05
CA VAL A 37 -1.49 2.50 9.65
C VAL A 37 -0.76 3.74 9.15
N MET A 38 0.45 3.56 8.64
CA MET A 38 1.19 4.63 7.98
C MET A 38 1.10 4.41 6.47
N ALA A 39 0.64 5.41 5.75
CA ALA A 39 0.51 5.35 4.31
C ALA A 39 1.32 6.47 3.66
N LYS A 40 1.99 6.14 2.56
CA LYS A 40 2.81 7.05 1.79
C LYS A 40 2.44 6.94 0.32
N LEU A 41 2.43 8.06 -0.38
CA LEU A 41 2.15 8.12 -1.80
C LEU A 41 3.25 8.90 -2.52
N ASP A 42 3.86 8.27 -3.51
CA ASP A 42 4.74 8.91 -4.46
C ASP A 42 4.07 8.82 -5.83
N ASP A 43 3.54 9.95 -6.32
CA ASP A 43 2.83 9.97 -7.59
C ASP A 43 3.60 10.72 -8.68
N ASN A 44 3.07 10.68 -9.88
CA ASN A 44 3.64 11.37 -11.03
C ASN A 44 5.11 11.02 -11.28
N LEU A 45 5.47 9.76 -11.00
CA LEU A 45 6.82 9.26 -11.16
C LEU A 45 7.08 8.82 -12.60
N GLU A 46 8.34 8.84 -12.99
CA GLU A 46 8.73 8.23 -14.25
C GLU A 46 8.90 6.73 -14.03
N MET A 47 8.01 5.95 -14.64
CA MET A 47 8.00 4.50 -14.51
C MET A 47 7.77 3.86 -15.86
N TYR A 48 8.39 2.72 -16.07
CA TYR A 48 8.27 1.93 -17.30
C TYR A 48 7.93 0.49 -16.92
N PHE A 49 6.83 0.00 -17.43
CA PHE A 49 6.42 -1.38 -17.26
C PHE A 49 5.92 -1.86 -18.63
N ASP A 50 6.81 -2.46 -19.41
CA ASP A 50 6.58 -2.86 -20.80
C ASP A 50 6.38 -1.65 -21.74
N ASP A 51 5.74 -0.59 -21.27
CA ASP A 51 5.56 0.68 -21.96
C ASP A 51 5.37 1.80 -20.93
N GLU A 52 4.99 2.99 -21.38
CA GLU A 52 4.84 4.19 -20.54
C GLU A 52 3.42 4.40 -20.00
N ARG A 53 2.48 3.48 -20.26
CA ARG A 53 1.14 3.62 -19.70
C ARG A 53 1.19 3.60 -18.17
N PRO A 54 0.21 4.21 -17.50
CA PRO A 54 0.22 4.26 -16.04
C PRO A 54 0.36 2.89 -15.40
N CYS A 55 1.19 2.83 -14.37
CA CYS A 55 1.40 1.63 -13.59
C CYS A 55 1.57 1.99 -12.11
N CYS A 56 1.58 0.98 -11.26
CA CYS A 56 1.64 1.18 -9.82
C CYS A 56 2.40 0.03 -9.16
N PHE A 57 3.24 0.39 -8.18
CA PHE A 57 3.89 -0.58 -7.31
C PHE A 57 3.54 -0.25 -5.87
N LEU A 58 2.98 -1.22 -5.16
CA LEU A 58 2.64 -1.08 -3.75
C LEU A 58 3.50 -2.01 -2.91
N GLU A 59 3.99 -1.48 -1.78
CA GLU A 59 4.70 -2.27 -0.79
C GLU A 59 3.94 -2.20 0.53
N ILE A 60 3.65 -3.37 1.10
CA ILE A 60 2.96 -3.45 2.39
C ILE A 60 3.84 -4.19 3.35
N LYS A 61 4.19 -3.53 4.45
CA LYS A 61 4.96 -4.12 5.54
C LYS A 61 4.11 -4.17 6.78
N SER A 62 4.17 -5.27 7.51
CA SER A 62 3.42 -5.42 8.76
C SER A 62 4.08 -6.47 9.64
N ILE A 63 3.91 -6.31 10.94
CA ILE A 63 4.25 -7.36 11.90
C ILE A 63 3.06 -8.33 11.90
N GLY A 64 3.17 -9.40 11.10
CA GLY A 64 2.09 -10.35 10.94
C GLY A 64 0.86 -9.77 10.24
N SER A 65 -0.26 -10.47 10.35
CA SER A 65 -1.57 -10.07 9.83
C SER A 65 -1.63 -9.89 8.31
N LEU A 66 -0.71 -10.50 7.57
CA LEU A 66 -0.69 -10.47 6.12
C LEU A 66 -1.20 -11.79 5.56
N SER A 67 -2.14 -11.69 4.63
CA SER A 67 -2.66 -12.81 3.86
C SER A 67 -2.62 -12.42 2.38
N PRO A 68 -1.44 -12.49 1.74
CA PRO A 68 -1.24 -11.94 0.40
C PRO A 68 -2.25 -12.43 -0.63
N SER A 69 -2.55 -13.73 -0.64
CA SER A 69 -3.50 -14.28 -1.61
C SER A 69 -4.92 -13.74 -1.45
N GLU A 70 -5.30 -13.32 -0.24
CA GLU A 70 -6.61 -12.75 0.03
C GLU A 70 -6.64 -11.23 -0.10
N MET A 71 -5.49 -10.59 0.03
CA MET A 71 -5.36 -9.13 -0.01
C MET A 71 -5.10 -8.57 -1.40
N ALA A 72 -4.50 -9.35 -2.27
CA ALA A 72 -4.07 -8.88 -3.59
C ALA A 72 -5.23 -8.32 -4.41
N LYS A 73 -6.36 -9.03 -4.45
CA LYS A 73 -7.50 -8.62 -5.25
C LYS A 73 -8.19 -7.36 -4.72
N PRO A 74 -8.53 -7.25 -3.43
CA PRO A 74 -9.12 -6.01 -2.90
C PRO A 74 -8.22 -4.79 -3.10
N ILE A 75 -6.93 -4.93 -2.93
CA ILE A 75 -5.98 -3.82 -3.11
C ILE A 75 -5.89 -3.43 -4.58
N SER A 76 -5.79 -4.40 -5.48
CA SER A 76 -5.76 -4.13 -6.92
C SER A 76 -7.05 -3.46 -7.39
N ASN A 77 -8.20 -3.91 -6.91
CA ASN A 77 -9.49 -3.30 -7.22
C ASN A 77 -9.57 -1.86 -6.72
N PHE A 78 -9.02 -1.59 -5.53
CA PHE A 78 -8.95 -0.23 -5.00
C PHE A 78 -8.15 0.68 -5.93
N VAL A 79 -6.99 0.22 -6.37
CA VAL A 79 -6.12 1.01 -7.27
C VAL A 79 -6.81 1.26 -8.60
N TRP A 80 -7.47 0.25 -9.15
CA TRP A 80 -8.25 0.41 -10.38
C TRP A 80 -9.37 1.44 -10.22
N GLU A 81 -10.17 1.31 -9.15
CA GLU A 81 -11.31 2.19 -8.93
C GLU A 81 -10.92 3.63 -8.61
N LYS A 82 -9.87 3.82 -7.80
CA LYS A 82 -9.49 5.13 -7.30
C LYS A 82 -8.44 5.84 -8.15
N MET A 83 -7.61 5.08 -8.84
CA MET A 83 -6.49 5.64 -9.60
C MET A 83 -6.59 5.38 -11.10
N GLY A 84 -7.54 4.55 -11.53
CA GLY A 84 -7.74 4.25 -12.95
C GLY A 84 -6.63 3.40 -13.57
N ILE A 85 -5.84 2.70 -12.77
CA ILE A 85 -4.74 1.87 -13.28
C ILE A 85 -5.24 0.44 -13.48
N PRO A 86 -5.09 -0.13 -14.69
CA PRO A 86 -5.49 -1.51 -14.95
C PRO A 86 -4.81 -2.50 -14.01
N ILE A 87 -5.54 -3.54 -13.62
CA ILE A 87 -5.06 -4.52 -12.64
C ILE A 87 -3.79 -5.21 -13.12
N ASP A 88 -3.64 -5.46 -14.42
CA ASP A 88 -2.45 -6.08 -14.99
C ASP A 88 -1.22 -5.16 -15.03
N ARG A 89 -1.37 -3.92 -14.57
CA ARG A 89 -0.29 -2.95 -14.48
C ARG A 89 0.02 -2.57 -13.02
N ILE A 90 -0.31 -3.46 -12.10
CA ILE A 90 -0.13 -3.25 -10.67
C ILE A 90 0.69 -4.40 -10.09
N TYR A 91 1.78 -4.10 -9.42
CA TYR A 91 2.51 -5.04 -8.58
C TYR A 91 2.29 -4.68 -7.12
N ILE A 92 2.17 -5.72 -6.30
CA ILE A 92 2.05 -5.58 -4.85
C ILE A 92 3.07 -6.51 -4.20
N SER A 93 3.91 -5.97 -3.34
CA SER A 93 4.85 -6.75 -2.54
C SER A 93 4.41 -6.73 -1.08
N PHE A 94 4.40 -7.91 -0.45
CA PHE A 94 4.02 -8.07 0.95
C PHE A 94 5.26 -8.50 1.74
N ILE A 95 5.54 -7.78 2.83
CA ILE A 95 6.71 -8.05 3.66
C ILE A 95 6.25 -8.24 5.10
N ASP A 96 6.42 -9.46 5.61
CA ASP A 96 6.18 -9.77 7.02
C ASP A 96 7.45 -9.44 7.81
N VAL A 97 7.33 -8.53 8.79
CA VAL A 97 8.47 -8.03 9.55
C VAL A 97 8.45 -8.65 10.93
N PRO A 98 9.56 -9.23 11.38
CA PRO A 98 9.66 -9.68 12.78
C PRO A 98 9.45 -8.52 13.76
N ALA A 99 8.75 -8.77 14.85
CA ALA A 99 8.45 -7.76 15.86
C ALA A 99 9.72 -7.07 16.39
N SER A 100 10.79 -7.83 16.54
CA SER A 100 12.08 -7.30 17.01
C SER A 100 12.76 -6.35 16.02
N PHE A 101 12.26 -6.30 14.78
CA PHE A 101 12.83 -5.45 13.72
C PHE A 101 11.97 -4.22 13.44
N TRP A 102 10.98 -3.95 14.28
CA TRP A 102 10.12 -2.80 14.15
C TRP A 102 10.07 -2.03 15.45
N SER A 103 10.28 -0.73 15.38
CA SER A 103 10.22 0.11 16.57
C SER A 103 9.11 1.17 16.43
N TRP A 104 8.53 1.50 17.57
CA TRP A 104 7.59 2.58 17.72
C TRP A 104 7.81 3.20 19.10
N ASN A 105 7.71 4.51 19.17
CA ASN A 105 7.87 5.25 20.41
C ASN A 105 9.22 4.94 21.11
N GLY A 106 10.27 4.75 20.30
CA GLY A 106 11.63 4.55 20.79
C GLY A 106 11.95 3.14 21.25
N ARG A 107 11.07 2.16 21.05
CA ARG A 107 11.27 0.77 21.46
C ARG A 107 10.82 -0.21 20.41
N THR A 108 11.49 -1.35 20.32
CA THR A 108 11.06 -2.44 19.45
C THR A 108 9.90 -3.21 20.04
N PHE A 109 9.15 -3.89 19.20
CA PHE A 109 7.99 -4.69 19.62
C PHE A 109 8.38 -6.10 20.12
N GLY A 110 9.61 -6.48 19.98
CA GLY A 110 10.08 -7.80 20.41
C GLY A 110 11.39 -7.80 21.13
#